data_092dcc996177c9183c908002dd23fc84
#
_entry.id   092dcc996177c9183c908002dd23fc84
#
_cell.length_a   1.000
_cell.length_b   1.000
_cell.length_c   1.000
_cell.angle_alpha   90.00
_cell.angle_beta   90.00
_cell.angle_gamma   90.00
#
_symmetry.space_group_name_H-M   'P 1'
#
loop_
_entity.id
_entity.type
_entity.pdbx_description
1 polymer ?
#
loop_
_entity_poly.entity_id
_entity_poly.type
_entity_poly.pdbx_seq_one_letter_code
_entity_poly.pdbx_strand_id
1 'polypeptide(L)'
;GAPWEEVLPSNFVGTYNAFEAAHQNGVRRLAFASRAGLLGPYPQNEQRTMEMLPRPVSYYSVSKVFGENLGYMYSARFNMEVVCVRIGNFNRDRDQPEHPHQLSHGDCVRVFEQAIIHPGVQYEVVFGVSDSDWALYDLEAGRKSIAYDPQDRSEVPEDKRE
;
A
#
# COMPACT_ATOMS: atom_id res chain seq x y z
N GLY A 1 -18.65 -5.22 -1.05
CA GLY A 1 -17.35 -5.75 -1.46
C GLY A 1 -17.53 -7.10 -2.16
N ALA A 2 -16.51 -7.59 -2.86
CA ALA A 2 -16.56 -8.88 -3.53
C ALA A 2 -16.80 -10.03 -2.52
N PRO A 3 -17.58 -11.06 -2.88
CA PRO A 3 -17.87 -12.20 -2.02
C PRO A 3 -16.64 -13.10 -1.83
N TRP A 4 -16.68 -13.96 -0.82
CA TRP A 4 -15.57 -14.84 -0.47
C TRP A 4 -15.11 -15.73 -1.65
N GLU A 5 -16.07 -16.27 -2.38
CA GLU A 5 -15.84 -17.20 -3.50
C GLU A 5 -15.03 -16.58 -4.64
N GLU A 6 -15.08 -15.27 -4.79
CA GLU A 6 -14.28 -14.51 -5.77
C GLU A 6 -12.93 -14.08 -5.19
N VAL A 7 -12.92 -13.67 -3.92
CA VAL A 7 -11.72 -13.16 -3.27
C VAL A 7 -10.72 -14.27 -2.95
N LEU A 8 -11.20 -15.44 -2.55
CA LEU A 8 -10.32 -16.56 -2.20
C LEU A 8 -9.38 -16.97 -3.35
N PRO A 9 -9.87 -17.34 -4.53
CA PRO A 9 -8.97 -17.77 -5.61
C PRO A 9 -8.11 -16.62 -6.16
N SER A 10 -8.67 -15.41 -6.29
CA SER A 10 -7.96 -14.30 -6.92
C SER A 10 -6.93 -13.66 -5.98
N ASN A 11 -7.33 -13.40 -4.73
CA ASN A 11 -6.53 -12.58 -3.82
C ASN A 11 -5.67 -13.41 -2.85
N PHE A 12 -6.19 -14.51 -2.30
CA PHE A 12 -5.39 -15.35 -1.41
C PHE A 12 -4.52 -16.31 -2.18
N VAL A 13 -5.14 -17.18 -3.00
CA VAL A 13 -4.39 -18.17 -3.78
C VAL A 13 -3.52 -17.49 -4.82
N GLY A 14 -4.03 -16.48 -5.53
CA GLY A 14 -3.28 -15.71 -6.52
C GLY A 14 -2.07 -15.00 -5.92
N THR A 15 -2.22 -14.37 -4.73
CA THR A 15 -1.10 -13.74 -4.03
C THR A 15 -0.04 -14.76 -3.61
N TYR A 16 -0.46 -15.89 -3.02
CA TYR A 16 0.46 -16.98 -2.69
C TYR A 16 1.23 -17.46 -3.92
N ASN A 17 0.51 -17.75 -5.01
CA ASN A 17 1.13 -18.24 -6.25
C ASN A 17 2.14 -17.23 -6.82
N ALA A 18 1.86 -15.92 -6.74
CA ALA A 18 2.77 -14.89 -7.21
C ALA A 18 4.05 -14.83 -6.39
N PHE A 19 3.96 -14.87 -5.05
CA PHE A 19 5.13 -14.90 -4.18
C PHE A 19 5.95 -16.18 -4.37
N GLU A 20 5.27 -17.33 -4.43
CA GLU A 20 5.94 -18.63 -4.62
C GLU A 20 6.63 -18.71 -5.97
N ALA A 21 5.98 -18.29 -7.05
CA ALA A 21 6.58 -18.23 -8.37
C ALA A 21 7.79 -17.31 -8.42
N ALA A 22 7.70 -16.12 -7.79
CA ALA A 22 8.81 -15.19 -7.69
C ALA A 22 10.01 -15.83 -6.95
N HIS A 23 9.75 -16.47 -5.81
CA HIS A 23 10.77 -17.19 -5.04
C HIS A 23 11.43 -18.30 -5.86
N GLN A 24 10.66 -19.19 -6.47
CA GLN A 24 11.17 -20.32 -7.25
C GLN A 24 12.01 -19.89 -8.47
N ASN A 25 11.75 -18.69 -9.01
CA ASN A 25 12.49 -18.14 -10.14
C ASN A 25 13.61 -17.17 -9.75
N GLY A 26 13.95 -17.09 -8.46
CA GLY A 26 15.06 -16.28 -7.98
C GLY A 26 14.82 -14.75 -8.10
N VAL A 27 13.56 -14.31 -8.11
CA VAL A 27 13.22 -12.90 -8.09
C VAL A 27 13.71 -12.30 -6.77
N ARG A 28 14.61 -11.35 -6.84
CA ARG A 28 15.22 -10.74 -5.66
C ARG A 28 14.25 -9.85 -4.91
N ARG A 29 13.46 -9.02 -5.63
CA ARG A 29 12.57 -8.02 -5.05
C ARG A 29 11.15 -8.11 -5.61
N LEU A 30 10.16 -7.94 -4.72
CA LEU A 30 8.76 -7.89 -5.06
C LEU A 30 8.09 -6.67 -4.40
N ALA A 31 7.40 -5.86 -5.19
CA ALA A 31 6.51 -4.81 -4.68
C ALA A 31 5.06 -5.34 -4.66
N PHE A 32 4.45 -5.33 -3.47
CA PHE A 32 3.07 -5.80 -3.28
C PHE A 32 2.09 -4.64 -3.15
N ALA A 33 1.09 -4.60 -4.02
CA ALA A 33 0.00 -3.64 -3.95
C ALA A 33 -0.96 -3.98 -2.80
N SER A 34 -0.75 -3.39 -1.62
CA SER A 34 -1.66 -3.42 -0.49
C SER A 34 -2.67 -2.27 -0.56
N ARG A 35 -3.30 -1.86 0.55
CA ARG A 35 -4.25 -0.75 0.55
C ARG A 35 -4.21 0.07 1.84
N ALA A 36 -4.29 1.40 1.73
CA ALA A 36 -4.37 2.32 2.86
C ALA A 36 -5.70 2.18 3.66
N GLY A 37 -6.77 1.74 3.00
CA GLY A 37 -8.07 1.49 3.64
C GLY A 37 -8.08 0.37 4.70
N LEU A 38 -6.95 -0.28 4.98
CA LEU A 38 -6.77 -1.14 6.17
C LEU A 38 -6.89 -0.34 7.47
N LEU A 39 -6.65 0.96 7.42
CA LEU A 39 -6.77 1.88 8.55
C LEU A 39 -8.06 2.72 8.47
N GLY A 40 -8.96 2.42 7.54
CA GLY A 40 -10.22 3.14 7.34
C GLY A 40 -11.12 3.23 8.57
N PRO A 41 -11.25 2.18 9.41
CA PRO A 41 -12.08 2.22 10.61
C PRO A 41 -11.59 3.13 11.76
N TYR A 42 -10.41 3.70 11.66
CA TYR A 42 -9.97 4.71 12.63
C TYR A 42 -10.67 6.06 12.41
N PRO A 43 -10.84 6.90 13.45
CA PRO A 43 -11.44 8.22 13.33
C PRO A 43 -10.77 9.08 12.25
N GLN A 44 -11.55 9.84 11.47
CA GLN A 44 -11.01 10.62 10.36
C GLN A 44 -10.07 11.76 10.80
N ASN A 45 -10.19 12.24 12.03
CA ASN A 45 -9.31 13.24 12.62
C ASN A 45 -8.02 12.66 13.23
N GLU A 46 -7.82 11.36 13.16
CA GLU A 46 -6.61 10.69 13.64
C GLU A 46 -5.67 10.41 12.48
N GLN A 47 -4.46 10.97 12.51
CA GLN A 47 -3.46 10.71 11.47
C GLN A 47 -3.08 9.22 11.41
N ARG A 48 -3.06 8.67 10.21
CA ARG A 48 -2.67 7.27 9.97
C ARG A 48 -1.16 7.14 10.00
N THR A 49 -0.68 6.24 10.87
CA THR A 49 0.74 5.91 10.98
C THR A 49 1.00 4.42 10.70
N MET A 50 2.26 4.04 10.52
CA MET A 50 2.62 2.64 10.27
C MET A 50 2.50 1.75 11.51
N GLU A 51 2.48 2.33 12.72
CA GLU A 51 2.31 1.64 13.99
C GLU A 51 0.85 1.21 14.23
N MET A 52 -0.09 1.79 13.50
CA MET A 52 -1.51 1.43 13.62
C MET A 52 -1.78 0.02 13.09
N LEU A 53 -2.48 -0.77 13.89
CA LEU A 53 -2.85 -2.12 13.49
C LEU A 53 -3.92 -2.09 12.39
N PRO A 54 -3.78 -2.90 11.34
CA PRO A 54 -4.83 -3.06 10.33
C PRO A 54 -6.16 -3.51 10.94
N ARG A 55 -7.26 -2.86 10.52
CA ARG A 55 -8.65 -3.19 10.89
C ARG A 55 -9.46 -3.50 9.63
N PRO A 56 -9.22 -4.64 8.97
CA PRO A 56 -9.91 -4.99 7.73
C PRO A 56 -11.39 -5.29 7.98
N VAL A 57 -12.27 -4.70 7.16
CA VAL A 57 -13.74 -4.86 7.26
C VAL A 57 -14.35 -5.53 6.02
N SER A 58 -13.54 -6.15 5.18
CA SER A 58 -13.99 -6.93 4.02
C SER A 58 -13.02 -8.05 3.70
N TYR A 59 -13.47 -9.10 3.00
CA TYR A 59 -12.59 -10.19 2.55
C TYR A 59 -11.42 -9.68 1.70
N TYR A 60 -11.66 -8.69 0.82
CA TYR A 60 -10.61 -8.02 0.07
C TYR A 60 -9.58 -7.36 0.98
N SER A 61 -10.01 -6.64 2.03
CA SER A 61 -9.08 -6.02 2.98
C SER A 61 -8.29 -7.08 3.76
N VAL A 62 -8.94 -8.18 4.19
CA VAL A 62 -8.26 -9.31 4.86
C VAL A 62 -7.20 -9.90 3.94
N SER A 63 -7.48 -10.05 2.65
CA SER A 63 -6.50 -10.58 1.70
C SER A 63 -5.27 -9.67 1.53
N LYS A 64 -5.43 -8.36 1.72
CA LYS A 64 -4.27 -7.43 1.69
C LYS A 64 -3.40 -7.57 2.94
N VAL A 65 -4.00 -7.75 4.12
CA VAL A 65 -3.26 -8.07 5.35
C VAL A 65 -2.54 -9.41 5.21
N PHE A 66 -3.20 -10.42 4.64
CA PHE A 66 -2.57 -11.71 4.31
C PHE A 66 -1.34 -11.51 3.43
N GLY A 67 -1.43 -10.71 2.36
CA GLY A 67 -0.31 -10.45 1.44
C GLY A 67 0.86 -9.73 2.12
N GLU A 68 0.60 -8.75 3.02
CA GLU A 68 1.65 -8.10 3.82
C GLU A 68 2.38 -9.12 4.69
N ASN A 69 1.66 -9.97 5.44
CA ASN A 69 2.25 -10.99 6.30
C ASN A 69 2.95 -12.10 5.50
N LEU A 70 2.41 -12.47 4.35
CA LEU A 70 3.07 -13.40 3.43
C LEU A 70 4.40 -12.82 2.93
N GLY A 71 4.42 -11.54 2.54
CA GLY A 71 5.63 -10.83 2.16
C GLY A 71 6.69 -10.83 3.26
N TYR A 72 6.29 -10.55 4.50
CA TYR A 72 7.20 -10.67 5.65
C TYR A 72 7.79 -12.08 5.79
N MET A 73 6.96 -13.11 5.67
CA MET A 73 7.41 -14.50 5.75
C MET A 73 8.42 -14.85 4.66
N TYR A 74 8.17 -14.45 3.39
CA TYR A 74 9.12 -14.67 2.29
C TYR A 74 10.43 -13.89 2.49
N SER A 75 10.34 -12.67 3.01
CA SER A 75 11.51 -11.87 3.37
C SER A 75 12.35 -12.54 4.46
N ALA A 76 11.73 -12.87 5.58
CA ALA A 76 12.42 -13.44 6.74
C ALA A 76 12.98 -14.84 6.48
N ARG A 77 12.28 -15.66 5.71
CA ARG A 77 12.63 -17.08 5.50
C ARG A 77 13.52 -17.31 4.29
N PHE A 78 13.32 -16.55 3.23
CA PHE A 78 13.98 -16.77 1.94
C PHE A 78 14.84 -15.58 1.48
N ASN A 79 14.99 -14.57 2.34
CA ASN A 79 15.77 -13.37 2.05
C ASN A 79 15.31 -12.62 0.79
N MET A 80 14.02 -12.71 0.44
CA MET A 80 13.43 -11.85 -0.59
C MET A 80 13.27 -10.44 -0.08
N GLU A 81 13.59 -9.46 -0.90
CA GLU A 81 13.30 -8.06 -0.63
C GLU A 81 11.82 -7.78 -0.95
N VAL A 82 11.04 -7.29 0.00
CA VAL A 82 9.60 -7.04 -0.22
C VAL A 82 9.21 -5.65 0.25
N VAL A 83 8.54 -4.90 -0.63
CA VAL A 83 7.90 -3.63 -0.27
C VAL A 83 6.39 -3.75 -0.46
N CYS A 84 5.65 -3.56 0.62
CA CYS A 84 4.18 -3.51 0.60
C CYS A 84 3.72 -2.06 0.53
N VAL A 85 3.09 -1.67 -0.57
CA VAL A 85 2.58 -0.31 -0.79
C VAL A 85 1.11 -0.27 -0.43
N ARG A 86 0.75 0.38 0.68
CA ARG A 86 -0.64 0.65 1.08
C ARG A 86 -1.20 1.77 0.22
N ILE A 87 -1.75 1.40 -0.93
CA ILE A 87 -2.31 2.31 -1.93
C ILE A 87 -3.56 3.00 -1.40
N GLY A 88 -3.63 4.31 -1.57
CA GLY A 88 -4.83 5.12 -1.34
C GLY A 88 -5.87 4.98 -2.45
N ASN A 89 -6.57 6.06 -2.75
CA ASN A 89 -7.50 6.11 -3.86
C ASN A 89 -6.76 6.37 -5.18
N PHE A 90 -6.58 5.34 -5.97
CA PHE A 90 -6.06 5.43 -7.33
C PHE A 90 -7.21 5.29 -8.33
N ASN A 91 -7.46 6.32 -9.11
CA ASN A 91 -8.44 6.26 -10.19
C ASN A 91 -7.70 6.20 -11.53
N ARG A 92 -7.93 5.13 -12.30
CA ARG A 92 -7.20 4.88 -13.57
C ARG A 92 -7.50 5.91 -14.65
N ASP A 93 -8.68 6.54 -14.61
CA ASP A 93 -9.16 7.38 -15.70
C ASP A 93 -8.74 8.86 -15.54
N ARG A 94 -8.59 9.33 -14.29
CA ARG A 94 -8.12 10.67 -13.96
C ARG A 94 -7.61 10.79 -12.52
N ASP A 95 -6.73 11.76 -12.27
CA ASP A 95 -6.40 12.19 -10.92
C ASP A 95 -7.60 12.84 -10.24
N GLN A 96 -7.70 12.68 -8.93
CA GLN A 96 -8.78 13.21 -8.09
C GLN A 96 -8.21 14.05 -6.93
N PRO A 97 -7.65 15.24 -7.22
CA PRO A 97 -6.98 16.06 -6.19
C PRO A 97 -7.91 16.51 -5.06
N GLU A 98 -9.21 16.43 -5.26
CA GLU A 98 -10.24 16.67 -4.23
C GLU A 98 -10.47 15.49 -3.29
N HIS A 99 -9.80 14.34 -3.52
CA HIS A 99 -9.99 13.14 -2.71
C HIS A 99 -8.97 13.05 -1.58
N PRO A 100 -9.40 12.87 -0.31
CA PRO A 100 -8.52 12.88 0.87
C PRO A 100 -7.46 11.77 0.89
N HIS A 101 -7.64 10.72 0.12
CA HIS A 101 -6.75 9.58 0.05
C HIS A 101 -6.15 9.39 -1.34
N GLN A 102 -6.04 10.46 -2.14
CA GLN A 102 -5.56 10.36 -3.50
C GLN A 102 -4.17 9.72 -3.57
N LEU A 103 -4.00 8.82 -4.53
CA LEU A 103 -2.71 8.53 -5.16
C LEU A 103 -2.80 8.95 -6.63
N SER A 104 -2.09 10.01 -7.01
CA SER A 104 -2.04 10.46 -8.41
C SER A 104 -1.35 9.45 -9.31
N HIS A 105 -1.54 9.58 -10.63
CA HIS A 105 -0.82 8.74 -11.60
C HIS A 105 0.70 8.92 -11.49
N GLY A 106 1.16 10.17 -11.32
CA GLY A 106 2.58 10.48 -11.16
C GLY A 106 3.18 9.86 -9.91
N ASP A 107 2.53 10.03 -8.77
CA ASP A 107 3.00 9.47 -7.49
C ASP A 107 2.87 7.94 -7.42
N CYS A 108 1.89 7.36 -8.13
CA CYS A 108 1.80 5.91 -8.27
C CYS A 108 3.07 5.34 -8.95
N VAL A 109 3.52 5.97 -10.03
CA VAL A 109 4.77 5.58 -10.69
C VAL A 109 5.95 5.76 -9.73
N ARG A 110 6.06 6.90 -9.05
CA ARG A 110 7.19 7.21 -8.13
C ARG A 110 7.26 6.20 -6.98
N VAL A 111 6.15 5.90 -6.30
CA VAL A 111 6.17 4.97 -5.17
C VAL A 111 6.55 3.55 -5.58
N PHE A 112 6.05 3.06 -6.73
CA PHE A 112 6.41 1.73 -7.21
C PHE A 112 7.83 1.67 -7.80
N GLU A 113 8.29 2.74 -8.45
CA GLU A 113 9.71 2.85 -8.85
C GLU A 113 10.61 2.73 -7.63
N GLN A 114 10.41 3.55 -6.59
CA GLN A 114 11.20 3.49 -5.36
C GLN A 114 11.09 2.13 -4.65
N ALA A 115 9.90 1.55 -4.59
CA ALA A 115 9.70 0.21 -4.03
C ALA A 115 10.56 -0.86 -4.74
N ILE A 116 10.81 -0.69 -6.05
CA ILE A 116 11.58 -1.66 -6.85
C ILE A 116 13.08 -1.36 -6.82
N ILE A 117 13.50 -0.07 -6.92
CA ILE A 117 14.91 0.27 -7.15
C ILE A 117 15.66 0.71 -5.91
N HIS A 118 14.99 1.20 -4.84
CA HIS A 118 15.67 1.77 -3.67
C HIS A 118 16.57 0.73 -3.00
N PRO A 119 17.85 1.03 -2.73
CA PRO A 119 18.76 0.06 -2.13
C PRO A 119 18.50 -0.16 -0.64
N GLY A 120 18.99 -1.29 -0.10
CA GLY A 120 18.97 -1.56 1.34
C GLY A 120 17.63 -1.99 1.93
N VAL A 121 16.63 -2.23 1.10
CA VAL A 121 15.32 -2.73 1.55
C VAL A 121 15.38 -4.23 1.82
N GLN A 122 14.83 -4.66 2.95
CA GLN A 122 14.59 -6.07 3.25
C GLN A 122 13.08 -6.36 3.29
N TYR A 123 12.36 -5.73 4.21
CA TYR A 123 10.90 -5.75 4.26
C TYR A 123 10.39 -4.39 4.74
N GLU A 124 9.56 -3.76 3.94
CA GLU A 124 8.98 -2.47 4.27
C GLU A 124 7.47 -2.43 3.96
N VAL A 125 6.75 -1.68 4.76
CA VAL A 125 5.35 -1.30 4.49
C VAL A 125 5.28 0.22 4.45
N VAL A 126 4.75 0.78 3.38
CA VAL A 126 4.68 2.23 3.19
C VAL A 126 3.30 2.66 2.68
N PHE A 127 2.93 3.91 2.95
CA PHE A 127 1.76 4.49 2.29
C PHE A 127 2.09 4.94 0.87
N GLY A 128 1.26 4.50 -0.08
CA GLY A 128 1.22 5.01 -1.45
C GLY A 128 0.04 5.97 -1.59
N VAL A 129 0.25 7.20 -1.13
CA VAL A 129 -0.68 8.33 -1.27
C VAL A 129 0.10 9.56 -1.68
N SER A 130 -0.54 10.49 -2.40
CA SER A 130 0.02 11.79 -2.70
C SER A 130 0.05 12.69 -1.45
N ASP A 131 0.82 13.77 -1.48
CA ASP A 131 0.77 14.77 -0.43
C ASP A 131 -0.63 15.41 -0.34
N SER A 132 -0.93 16.08 0.76
CA SER A 132 -2.25 16.67 0.98
C SER A 132 -2.16 17.91 1.88
N ASP A 133 -3.04 18.88 1.66
CA ASP A 133 -3.30 19.94 2.61
C ASP A 133 -4.00 19.46 3.88
N TRP A 134 -4.56 18.25 3.83
CA TRP A 134 -5.06 17.50 4.97
C TRP A 134 -4.19 16.25 5.19
N ALA A 135 -3.13 16.37 5.99
CA ALA A 135 -2.11 15.34 6.21
C ALA A 135 -2.65 14.15 7.01
N LEU A 136 -3.60 13.41 6.43
CA LEU A 136 -4.23 12.24 7.06
C LEU A 136 -3.27 11.05 7.18
N TYR A 137 -2.27 10.94 6.32
CA TYR A 137 -1.26 9.88 6.34
C TYR A 137 0.12 10.41 6.70
N ASP A 138 0.80 9.74 7.61
CA ASP A 138 2.21 9.99 7.87
C ASP A 138 3.08 9.35 6.78
N LEU A 139 3.72 10.18 5.97
CA LEU A 139 4.57 9.76 4.85
C LEU A 139 6.04 9.56 5.24
N GLU A 140 6.41 9.88 6.49
CA GLU A 140 7.81 9.80 6.93
C GLU A 140 8.41 8.40 6.86
N ALA A 141 7.60 7.35 7.10
CA ALA A 141 8.05 5.97 6.94
C ALA A 141 8.51 5.69 5.51
N GLY A 142 7.71 6.10 4.50
CA GLY A 142 8.05 5.92 3.09
C GLY A 142 9.27 6.75 2.66
N ARG A 143 9.38 8.00 3.15
CA ARG A 143 10.55 8.85 2.89
C ARG A 143 11.84 8.24 3.42
N LYS A 144 11.81 7.68 4.62
CA LYS A 144 12.99 7.09 5.29
C LYS A 144 13.39 5.74 4.71
N SER A 145 12.41 4.86 4.44
CA SER A 145 12.69 3.47 4.08
C SER A 145 12.95 3.24 2.60
N ILE A 146 12.28 3.97 1.72
CA ILE A 146 12.39 3.80 0.26
C ILE A 146 12.59 5.13 -0.49
N ALA A 147 12.83 6.25 0.21
CA ALA A 147 12.95 7.59 -0.38
C ALA A 147 11.71 8.00 -1.22
N TYR A 148 10.52 7.52 -0.87
CA TYR A 148 9.29 7.94 -1.53
C TYR A 148 8.94 9.36 -1.09
N ASP A 149 9.01 10.30 -2.01
CA ASP A 149 8.63 11.70 -1.82
C ASP A 149 7.59 12.09 -2.88
N PRO A 150 6.28 12.15 -2.51
CA PRO A 150 5.23 12.51 -3.45
C PRO A 150 5.42 13.94 -3.97
N GLN A 151 5.13 14.15 -5.24
CA GLN A 151 5.27 15.45 -5.92
C GLN A 151 3.91 16.09 -6.24
N ASP A 152 2.85 15.29 -6.21
CA ASP A 152 1.50 15.77 -6.44
C ASP A 152 0.79 15.97 -5.09
N ARG A 153 -0.16 16.93 -5.05
CA ARG A 153 -0.82 17.33 -3.82
C ARG A 153 -2.34 17.36 -3.98
N SER A 154 -3.04 16.80 -2.99
CA SER A 154 -4.49 16.93 -2.86
C SER A 154 -4.85 18.25 -2.16
N GLU A 155 -5.89 18.91 -2.67
CA GLU A 155 -6.57 20.05 -2.03
C GLU A 155 -7.97 19.59 -1.61
N VAL A 156 -8.10 19.14 -0.38
CA VAL A 156 -9.32 18.50 0.12
C VAL A 156 -10.29 19.57 0.63
N PRO A 157 -11.49 19.72 0.04
CA PRO A 157 -12.52 20.61 0.55
C PRO A 157 -12.89 20.31 2.01
N GLU A 158 -13.20 21.35 2.80
CA GLU A 158 -13.50 21.20 4.23
C GLU A 158 -14.65 20.21 4.51
N ASP A 159 -15.68 20.20 3.66
CA ASP A 159 -16.81 19.29 3.74
C ASP A 159 -16.46 17.81 3.48
N LYS A 160 -15.25 17.54 3.02
CA LYS A 160 -14.73 16.17 2.79
C LYS A 160 -13.70 15.73 3.84
N ARG A 161 -13.47 16.53 4.87
CA ARG A 161 -12.51 16.23 5.95
C ARG A 161 -13.16 15.58 7.19
N GLU A 162 -14.44 15.18 7.09
CA GLU A 162 -15.23 14.52 8.14
C GLU A 162 -15.26 12.98 8.00
#